data_f5aa31f6b4d187de5cb984e2da566fed
#
_entry.id   f5aa31f6b4d187de5cb984e2da566fed
#
_cell.length_a   1.000
_cell.length_b   1.000
_cell.length_c   1.000
_cell.angle_alpha   90.00
_cell.angle_beta   90.00
_cell.angle_gamma   90.00
#
_symmetry.space_group_name_H-M   'P 1'
#
loop_
_entity.id
_entity.type
_entity.pdbx_description
1 polymer ?
#
loop_
_entity_poly.entity_id
_entity_poly.type
_entity_poly.pdbx_seq_one_letter_code
_entity_poly.pdbx_strand_id
1 'polypeptide(L)'
;MPDTRVSTSAYADTKPHYNVLDGLRGVAAITVVCFHIFEAFATSHLDQRINHGYLAVDFFFMLSGFVVGYAYDDRWGTMTTMDFIKRRVIRLHPMVIMGAIIGAVLFYFQGCSVWDVSKVTVSALLLATVLNALLIPALPGHEVRGLGEMFPLNGPSWSLFFEYIGNILYVLIIRKFSTKALGGLVVAAGCGLAIFAIWGPLGDICAGFSLTGTEFTAGSLRLLFSFTAGLFLSRVFKPFRIKGVFWICSIILVSLLAIPRIGGAEHLWMNGLYDTLCCVLVFPLLVVLGASGKGSSFTNKLSKFLGDISYPLYMVHYPFIYLYYAWVKNENLSFEQSLPGAAAVVVGSIVLAYSCLKLYDIPVRKYLTQRFLKSKGKNSN
;
A
#
# COMPACT_ATOMS: atom_id res chain seq x y z
N MET A 1 -10.82 -41.28 -24.11
CA MET A 1 -9.92 -40.82 -23.01
C MET A 1 -9.86 -39.31 -23.10
N PRO A 2 -10.34 -38.54 -22.11
CA PRO A 2 -10.26 -37.10 -22.18
C PRO A 2 -8.85 -36.63 -21.83
N ASP A 3 -8.32 -35.77 -22.69
CA ASP A 3 -6.98 -35.20 -22.69
C ASP A 3 -6.82 -34.24 -21.50
N THR A 4 -6.18 -34.67 -20.42
CA THR A 4 -5.86 -33.85 -19.24
C THR A 4 -4.61 -33.02 -19.48
N ARG A 5 -4.69 -32.06 -20.40
CA ARG A 5 -3.66 -31.00 -20.46
C ARG A 5 -3.88 -30.00 -19.31
N VAL A 6 -3.26 -30.27 -18.21
CA VAL A 6 -3.19 -29.30 -17.10
C VAL A 6 -2.39 -28.08 -17.59
N SER A 7 -3.12 -26.99 -17.85
CA SER A 7 -2.49 -25.73 -18.25
C SER A 7 -1.66 -25.19 -17.07
N THR A 8 -0.39 -24.85 -17.30
CA THR A 8 0.54 -24.28 -16.33
C THR A 8 0.14 -22.88 -15.81
N SER A 9 -0.96 -22.31 -16.30
CA SER A 9 -1.61 -21.10 -15.73
C SER A 9 -2.48 -21.41 -14.51
N ALA A 10 -2.76 -22.69 -14.23
CA ALA A 10 -3.69 -23.16 -13.20
C ALA A 10 -3.23 -22.94 -11.75
N TYR A 11 -1.96 -22.61 -11.51
CA TYR A 11 -1.45 -22.50 -10.14
C TYR A 11 -1.91 -21.26 -9.37
N ALA A 12 -2.37 -20.19 -10.04
CA ALA A 12 -2.86 -19.00 -9.37
C ALA A 12 -4.34 -19.11 -8.94
N ASP A 13 -5.13 -19.93 -9.65
CA ASP A 13 -6.61 -19.92 -9.57
C ASP A 13 -7.20 -21.06 -8.72
N THR A 14 -6.38 -21.94 -8.12
CA THR A 14 -6.86 -23.11 -7.40
C THR A 14 -7.23 -22.87 -5.93
N LYS A 15 -6.79 -21.76 -5.34
CA LYS A 15 -7.11 -21.43 -3.94
C LYS A 15 -8.30 -20.49 -3.85
N PRO A 16 -9.23 -20.69 -2.88
CA PRO A 16 -10.35 -19.78 -2.64
C PRO A 16 -9.89 -18.34 -2.46
N HIS A 17 -10.61 -17.40 -3.04
CA HIS A 17 -10.33 -15.97 -2.94
C HIS A 17 -10.97 -15.38 -1.68
N TYR A 18 -10.26 -14.51 -0.98
CA TYR A 18 -10.75 -13.82 0.22
C TYR A 18 -11.41 -12.49 -0.17
N ASN A 19 -12.62 -12.54 -0.78
CA ASN A 19 -13.30 -11.35 -1.29
C ASN A 19 -13.45 -10.24 -0.26
N VAL A 20 -13.71 -10.57 1.01
CA VAL A 20 -13.87 -9.57 2.07
C VAL A 20 -12.55 -8.83 2.33
N LEU A 21 -11.41 -9.54 2.35
CA LEU A 21 -10.09 -8.89 2.50
C LEU A 21 -9.79 -7.94 1.33
N ASP A 22 -10.14 -8.34 0.10
CA ASP A 22 -9.99 -7.46 -1.06
C ASP A 22 -10.86 -6.21 -0.92
N GLY A 23 -12.10 -6.36 -0.45
CA GLY A 23 -12.99 -5.24 -0.17
C GLY A 23 -12.44 -4.29 0.89
N LEU A 24 -11.91 -4.82 2.01
CA LEU A 24 -11.29 -4.03 3.08
C LEU A 24 -10.06 -3.27 2.60
N ARG A 25 -9.25 -3.87 1.69
CA ARG A 25 -8.13 -3.17 1.06
C ARG A 25 -8.62 -1.95 0.25
N GLY A 26 -9.76 -2.07 -0.44
CA GLY A 26 -10.36 -0.96 -1.16
C GLY A 26 -10.91 0.12 -0.23
N VAL A 27 -11.55 -0.26 0.87
CA VAL A 27 -12.01 0.68 1.91
C VAL A 27 -10.82 1.47 2.47
N ALA A 28 -9.73 0.79 2.84
CA ALA A 28 -8.52 1.44 3.33
C ALA A 28 -7.93 2.40 2.28
N ALA A 29 -7.89 2.00 0.99
CA ALA A 29 -7.37 2.86 -0.08
C ALA A 29 -8.18 4.15 -0.26
N ILE A 30 -9.51 4.09 -0.18
CA ILE A 30 -10.36 5.29 -0.23
C ILE A 30 -10.13 6.17 1.02
N THR A 31 -10.01 5.56 2.20
CA THR A 31 -9.74 6.31 3.45
C THR A 31 -8.39 7.03 3.38
N VAL A 32 -7.37 6.45 2.74
CA VAL A 32 -6.07 7.11 2.50
C VAL A 32 -6.24 8.35 1.60
N VAL A 33 -7.05 8.29 0.55
CA VAL A 33 -7.32 9.48 -0.27
C VAL A 33 -7.95 10.59 0.58
N CYS A 34 -8.94 10.24 1.40
CA CYS A 34 -9.58 11.20 2.33
C CYS A 34 -8.56 11.76 3.35
N PHE A 35 -7.67 10.92 3.89
CA PHE A 35 -6.61 11.35 4.81
C PHE A 35 -5.72 12.43 4.19
N HIS A 36 -5.25 12.22 2.95
CA HIS A 36 -4.38 13.16 2.27
C HIS A 36 -5.06 14.49 1.88
N ILE A 37 -6.39 14.53 1.73
CA ILE A 37 -7.12 15.78 1.54
C ILE A 37 -6.91 16.73 2.72
N PHE A 38 -6.87 16.21 3.95
CA PHE A 38 -6.72 17.02 5.16
C PHE A 38 -5.30 17.57 5.37
N GLU A 39 -4.29 17.07 4.67
CA GLU A 39 -2.93 17.62 4.70
C GLU A 39 -2.87 19.07 4.26
N ALA A 40 -3.74 19.48 3.33
CA ALA A 40 -3.80 20.87 2.86
C ALA A 40 -4.22 21.88 3.95
N PHE A 41 -4.84 21.44 5.04
CA PHE A 41 -5.36 22.27 6.13
C PHE A 41 -4.58 22.11 7.44
N ALA A 42 -3.58 21.27 7.44
CA ALA A 42 -2.70 21.08 8.58
C ALA A 42 -1.43 21.92 8.46
N THR A 43 -0.88 22.36 9.59
CA THR A 43 0.44 22.99 9.66
C THR A 43 1.53 21.91 9.83
N SER A 44 1.15 20.78 10.39
CA SER A 44 1.96 19.58 10.55
C SER A 44 1.04 18.36 10.70
N HIS A 45 1.61 17.15 10.70
CA HIS A 45 0.84 15.94 10.99
C HIS A 45 0.22 15.92 12.41
N LEU A 46 0.65 16.83 13.30
CA LEU A 46 0.15 16.90 14.67
C LEU A 46 -1.26 17.50 14.78
N ASP A 47 -1.64 18.38 13.87
CA ASP A 47 -2.93 19.11 13.90
C ASP A 47 -3.89 18.68 12.79
N GLN A 48 -3.53 17.66 12.03
CA GLN A 48 -4.37 17.11 10.96
C GLN A 48 -5.64 16.45 11.53
N ARG A 49 -6.82 16.80 11.01
CA ARG A 49 -8.13 16.35 11.54
C ARG A 49 -8.36 14.85 11.40
N ILE A 50 -8.14 14.27 10.22
CA ILE A 50 -8.07 12.82 10.02
C ILE A 50 -6.60 12.46 10.13
N ASN A 51 -6.17 11.87 11.24
CA ASN A 51 -4.75 11.81 11.54
C ASN A 51 -4.11 10.43 11.30
N HIS A 52 -4.79 9.34 11.65
CA HIS A 52 -4.19 8.00 11.63
C HIS A 52 -4.34 7.25 10.30
N GLY A 53 -4.68 7.97 9.20
CA GLY A 53 -4.81 7.35 7.86
C GLY A 53 -3.51 6.71 7.34
N TYR A 54 -2.34 7.15 7.84
CA TYR A 54 -1.05 6.54 7.51
C TYR A 54 -0.95 5.06 7.96
N LEU A 55 -1.71 4.63 8.97
CA LEU A 55 -1.77 3.24 9.42
C LEU A 55 -2.37 2.28 8.39
N ALA A 56 -3.07 2.79 7.38
CA ALA A 56 -3.54 1.96 6.28
C ALA A 56 -2.39 1.24 5.56
N VAL A 57 -1.18 1.81 5.55
CA VAL A 57 0.01 1.18 4.98
C VAL A 57 0.39 -0.09 5.75
N ASP A 58 0.30 -0.07 7.08
CA ASP A 58 0.58 -1.24 7.93
C ASP A 58 -0.45 -2.34 7.70
N PHE A 59 -1.72 -1.96 7.52
CA PHE A 59 -2.76 -2.89 7.11
C PHE A 59 -2.47 -3.49 5.71
N PHE A 60 -2.00 -2.69 4.74
CA PHE A 60 -1.61 -3.19 3.42
C PHE A 60 -0.39 -4.12 3.48
N PHE A 61 0.63 -3.80 4.27
CA PHE A 61 1.77 -4.69 4.47
C PHE A 61 1.33 -6.03 5.08
N MET A 62 0.42 -6.01 6.06
CA MET A 62 -0.11 -7.23 6.67
C MET A 62 -0.92 -8.06 5.67
N LEU A 63 -1.79 -7.43 4.89
CA LEU A 63 -2.52 -8.10 3.82
C LEU A 63 -1.57 -8.67 2.75
N SER A 64 -0.53 -7.92 2.38
CA SER A 64 0.47 -8.40 1.42
C SER A 64 1.19 -9.64 1.95
N GLY A 65 1.66 -9.62 3.21
CA GLY A 65 2.26 -10.78 3.85
C GLY A 65 1.32 -11.99 3.91
N PHE A 66 0.07 -11.78 4.31
CA PHE A 66 -0.95 -12.84 4.36
C PHE A 66 -1.19 -13.47 2.98
N VAL A 67 -1.38 -12.64 1.96
CA VAL A 67 -1.63 -13.11 0.58
C VAL A 67 -0.39 -13.80 0.01
N VAL A 68 0.82 -13.28 0.28
CA VAL A 68 2.07 -13.90 -0.17
C VAL A 68 2.25 -15.28 0.46
N GLY A 69 2.11 -15.40 1.77
CA GLY A 69 2.18 -16.70 2.45
C GLY A 69 1.11 -17.67 1.94
N TYR A 70 -0.14 -17.24 1.90
CA TYR A 70 -1.25 -18.04 1.39
C TYR A 70 -1.04 -18.52 -0.05
N ALA A 71 -0.55 -17.65 -0.93
CA ALA A 71 -0.41 -17.97 -2.34
C ALA A 71 0.84 -18.80 -2.68
N TYR A 72 1.92 -18.72 -1.89
CA TYR A 72 3.21 -19.21 -2.32
C TYR A 72 3.91 -20.19 -1.38
N ASP A 73 3.60 -20.25 -0.08
CA ASP A 73 4.36 -21.08 0.88
C ASP A 73 4.41 -22.58 0.53
N ASP A 74 3.37 -23.11 -0.09
CA ASP A 74 3.26 -24.52 -0.49
C ASP A 74 3.74 -24.81 -1.92
N ARG A 75 4.27 -23.82 -2.64
CA ARG A 75 4.63 -23.94 -4.07
C ARG A 75 6.12 -24.05 -4.35
N TRP A 76 6.95 -23.97 -3.34
CA TRP A 76 8.40 -23.91 -3.50
C TRP A 76 9.04 -25.21 -4.03
N GLY A 77 8.31 -26.33 -4.04
CA GLY A 77 8.74 -27.56 -4.73
C GLY A 77 8.70 -27.46 -6.25
N THR A 78 7.90 -26.54 -6.81
CA THR A 78 7.67 -26.41 -8.26
C THR A 78 7.93 -25.00 -8.81
N MET A 79 8.14 -24.02 -7.96
CA MET A 79 8.34 -22.61 -8.31
C MET A 79 9.77 -22.16 -7.96
N THR A 80 10.44 -21.49 -8.90
CA THR A 80 11.76 -20.90 -8.64
C THR A 80 11.65 -19.51 -8.01
N THR A 81 12.75 -19.05 -7.38
CA THR A 81 12.88 -17.67 -6.89
C THR A 81 12.59 -16.64 -8.00
N MET A 82 13.10 -16.90 -9.22
CA MET A 82 12.90 -16.00 -10.36
C MET A 82 11.43 -15.97 -10.81
N ASP A 83 10.73 -17.09 -10.77
CA ASP A 83 9.30 -17.13 -11.09
C ASP A 83 8.47 -16.32 -10.09
N PHE A 84 8.81 -16.38 -8.80
CA PHE A 84 8.19 -15.55 -7.79
C PHE A 84 8.43 -14.05 -8.06
N ILE A 85 9.69 -13.65 -8.26
CA ILE A 85 10.05 -12.25 -8.53
C ILE A 85 9.32 -11.73 -9.77
N LYS A 86 9.33 -12.49 -10.87
CA LYS A 86 8.61 -12.13 -12.10
C LYS A 86 7.11 -11.91 -11.84
N ARG A 87 6.47 -12.78 -11.06
CA ARG A 87 5.04 -12.66 -10.71
C ARG A 87 4.76 -11.40 -9.91
N ARG A 88 5.64 -11.05 -8.95
CA ARG A 88 5.50 -9.84 -8.14
C ARG A 88 5.71 -8.58 -8.98
N VAL A 89 6.75 -8.56 -9.81
CA VAL A 89 7.01 -7.42 -10.72
C VAL A 89 5.85 -7.23 -11.70
N ILE A 90 5.38 -8.29 -12.36
CA ILE A 90 4.22 -8.21 -13.27
C ILE A 90 2.97 -7.71 -12.55
N ARG A 91 2.78 -8.06 -11.28
CA ARG A 91 1.62 -7.66 -10.49
C ARG A 91 1.66 -6.19 -10.07
N LEU A 92 2.83 -5.67 -9.72
CA LEU A 92 2.97 -4.37 -9.05
C LEU A 92 3.51 -3.27 -9.99
N HIS A 93 4.53 -3.58 -10.76
CA HIS A 93 5.32 -2.56 -11.45
C HIS A 93 4.59 -1.76 -12.55
N PRO A 94 3.63 -2.31 -13.31
CA PRO A 94 2.90 -1.53 -14.30
C PRO A 94 2.27 -0.26 -13.71
N MET A 95 1.62 -0.36 -12.56
CA MET A 95 0.98 0.80 -11.93
C MET A 95 1.98 1.78 -11.30
N VAL A 96 3.18 1.33 -10.91
CA VAL A 96 4.28 2.23 -10.49
C VAL A 96 4.66 3.16 -11.64
N ILE A 97 4.89 2.58 -12.82
CA ILE A 97 5.22 3.36 -14.04
C ILE A 97 4.10 4.35 -14.36
N MET A 98 2.84 3.90 -14.32
CA MET A 98 1.69 4.76 -14.58
C MET A 98 1.60 5.93 -13.58
N GLY A 99 1.77 5.67 -12.29
CA GLY A 99 1.77 6.70 -11.25
C GLY A 99 2.90 7.71 -11.43
N ALA A 100 4.11 7.25 -11.79
CA ALA A 100 5.24 8.13 -12.08
C ALA A 100 4.99 9.03 -13.29
N ILE A 101 4.40 8.48 -14.37
CA ILE A 101 4.05 9.25 -15.58
C ILE A 101 2.98 10.31 -15.25
N ILE A 102 1.91 9.93 -14.53
CA ILE A 102 0.86 10.88 -14.12
C ILE A 102 1.46 11.98 -13.25
N GLY A 103 2.33 11.62 -12.28
CA GLY A 103 3.03 12.58 -11.44
C GLY A 103 3.88 13.56 -12.23
N ALA A 104 4.62 13.07 -13.23
CA ALA A 104 5.47 13.90 -14.10
C ALA A 104 4.65 14.86 -14.99
N VAL A 105 3.56 14.35 -15.59
CA VAL A 105 2.66 15.16 -16.45
C VAL A 105 2.00 16.30 -15.66
N LEU A 106 1.63 16.03 -14.42
CA LEU A 106 0.94 17.01 -13.57
C LEU A 106 1.91 17.92 -12.78
N PHE A 107 3.22 17.64 -12.81
CA PHE A 107 4.20 18.27 -11.92
C PHE A 107 4.17 19.80 -11.93
N TYR A 108 4.21 20.41 -13.12
CA TYR A 108 4.27 21.86 -13.25
C TYR A 108 2.97 22.57 -12.89
N PHE A 109 1.85 21.87 -12.76
CA PHE A 109 0.57 22.42 -12.31
C PHE A 109 0.41 22.40 -10.79
N GLN A 110 1.42 21.91 -10.05
CA GLN A 110 1.36 21.66 -8.62
C GLN A 110 2.18 22.66 -7.80
N GLY A 111 2.65 23.77 -8.38
CA GLY A 111 3.44 24.80 -7.70
C GLY A 111 2.63 25.58 -6.67
N CYS A 112 3.22 25.84 -5.49
CA CYS A 112 2.64 26.67 -4.45
C CYS A 112 3.73 27.24 -3.53
N SER A 113 3.31 28.02 -2.50
CA SER A 113 4.23 28.65 -1.54
C SER A 113 5.10 27.64 -0.75
N VAL A 114 4.69 26.38 -0.68
CA VAL A 114 5.42 25.33 0.07
C VAL A 114 6.52 24.69 -0.77
N TRP A 115 6.32 24.58 -2.08
CA TRP A 115 7.32 24.08 -3.03
C TRP A 115 7.25 24.80 -4.38
N ASP A 116 8.40 25.17 -4.88
CA ASP A 116 8.55 25.91 -6.15
C ASP A 116 8.96 24.99 -7.28
N VAL A 117 7.98 24.54 -8.07
CA VAL A 117 8.22 23.67 -9.24
C VAL A 117 8.85 24.43 -10.42
N SER A 118 8.80 25.78 -10.46
CA SER A 118 9.29 26.57 -11.59
C SER A 118 10.80 26.51 -11.75
N LYS A 119 11.53 26.22 -10.67
CA LYS A 119 13.00 26.08 -10.65
C LYS A 119 13.49 24.73 -11.13
N VAL A 120 12.58 23.77 -11.33
CA VAL A 120 12.95 22.41 -11.73
C VAL A 120 13.08 22.33 -13.24
N THR A 121 14.26 21.93 -13.71
CA THR A 121 14.52 21.76 -15.14
C THR A 121 13.83 20.51 -15.69
N VAL A 122 13.53 20.50 -16.98
CA VAL A 122 12.96 19.34 -17.68
C VAL A 122 13.84 18.10 -17.52
N SER A 123 15.17 18.26 -17.56
CA SER A 123 16.11 17.14 -17.36
C SER A 123 16.03 16.56 -15.95
N ALA A 124 15.89 17.39 -14.92
CA ALA A 124 15.70 16.94 -13.54
C ALA A 124 14.35 16.20 -13.37
N LEU A 125 13.27 16.71 -13.98
CA LEU A 125 11.98 16.05 -13.96
C LEU A 125 12.01 14.70 -14.69
N LEU A 126 12.68 14.61 -15.85
CA LEU A 126 12.84 13.35 -16.57
C LEU A 126 13.63 12.33 -15.74
N LEU A 127 14.72 12.75 -15.10
CA LEU A 127 15.49 11.89 -14.19
C LEU A 127 14.62 11.41 -13.03
N ALA A 128 13.90 12.32 -12.37
CA ALA A 128 12.98 11.95 -11.27
C ALA A 128 11.90 10.97 -11.74
N THR A 129 11.40 11.13 -12.99
CA THR A 129 10.42 10.22 -13.57
C THR A 129 10.99 8.81 -13.73
N VAL A 130 12.20 8.69 -14.26
CA VAL A 130 12.87 7.39 -14.45
C VAL A 130 13.14 6.75 -13.08
N LEU A 131 13.67 7.50 -12.12
CA LEU A 131 13.95 6.98 -10.76
C LEU A 131 12.66 6.52 -10.08
N ASN A 132 11.60 7.33 -10.13
CA ASN A 132 10.31 6.94 -9.54
C ASN A 132 9.70 5.71 -10.25
N ALA A 133 9.78 5.66 -11.58
CA ALA A 133 9.29 4.51 -12.37
C ALA A 133 10.07 3.22 -12.07
N LEU A 134 11.34 3.29 -11.70
CA LEU A 134 12.18 2.16 -11.31
C LEU A 134 12.14 1.87 -9.80
N LEU A 135 11.39 2.64 -9.01
CA LEU A 135 11.39 2.60 -7.54
C LEU A 135 12.80 2.77 -6.95
N ILE A 136 13.62 3.62 -7.56
CA ILE A 136 14.91 4.06 -7.03
C ILE A 136 14.66 5.34 -6.23
N PRO A 137 14.90 5.32 -4.89
CA PRO A 137 14.62 6.48 -4.05
C PRO A 137 15.52 7.66 -4.38
N ALA A 138 14.97 8.87 -4.39
CA ALA A 138 15.75 10.10 -4.41
C ALA A 138 16.45 10.31 -3.05
N LEU A 139 17.68 10.83 -3.10
CA LEU A 139 18.41 11.17 -1.87
C LEU A 139 17.83 12.45 -1.24
N PRO A 140 17.81 12.58 0.09
CA PRO A 140 17.37 13.79 0.77
C PRO A 140 18.14 15.02 0.26
N GLY A 141 17.42 16.10 -0.03
CA GLY A 141 18.00 17.34 -0.58
C GLY A 141 18.33 17.32 -2.08
N HIS A 142 18.14 16.18 -2.77
CA HIS A 142 18.37 16.04 -4.22
C HIS A 142 17.09 15.69 -4.98
N GLU A 143 15.94 15.77 -4.35
CA GLU A 143 14.65 15.50 -4.97
C GLU A 143 14.00 16.79 -5.49
N VAL A 144 13.14 16.67 -6.51
CA VAL A 144 12.64 17.80 -7.31
C VAL A 144 11.58 18.65 -6.62
N ARG A 145 11.04 18.23 -5.45
CA ARG A 145 9.97 18.97 -4.75
C ARG A 145 10.45 19.73 -3.52
N GLY A 146 11.58 19.37 -2.92
CA GLY A 146 12.14 20.00 -1.72
C GLY A 146 11.50 19.55 -0.42
N LEU A 147 10.72 18.47 -0.42
CA LEU A 147 10.03 17.94 0.77
C LEU A 147 10.77 16.78 1.45
N GLY A 148 11.90 16.35 0.90
CA GLY A 148 12.67 15.22 1.43
C GLY A 148 12.08 13.84 1.10
N GLU A 149 11.10 13.77 0.20
CA GLU A 149 10.42 12.53 -0.16
C GLU A 149 11.28 11.62 -1.05
N MET A 150 11.30 10.30 -0.77
CA MET A 150 11.96 9.31 -1.63
C MET A 150 11.42 9.33 -3.06
N PHE A 151 10.14 9.63 -3.24
CA PHE A 151 9.43 9.55 -4.52
C PHE A 151 8.61 10.82 -4.75
N PRO A 152 9.25 11.93 -5.12
CA PRO A 152 8.64 13.27 -5.14
C PRO A 152 7.57 13.46 -6.22
N LEU A 153 7.42 12.53 -7.17
CA LEU A 153 6.35 12.56 -8.18
C LEU A 153 5.10 11.80 -7.71
N ASN A 154 5.27 10.85 -6.79
CA ASN A 154 4.18 10.04 -6.25
C ASN A 154 4.57 9.53 -4.85
N GLY A 155 4.38 10.36 -3.83
CA GLY A 155 4.78 10.10 -2.45
C GLY A 155 4.50 8.67 -1.97
N PRO A 156 3.27 8.12 -2.08
CA PRO A 156 2.93 6.78 -1.63
C PRO A 156 3.78 5.63 -2.19
N SER A 157 4.57 5.85 -3.24
CA SER A 157 5.51 4.85 -3.77
C SER A 157 6.55 4.38 -2.75
N TRP A 158 6.77 5.12 -1.65
CA TRP A 158 7.67 4.71 -0.58
C TRP A 158 7.25 3.37 0.05
N SER A 159 5.97 3.17 0.28
CA SER A 159 5.49 1.92 0.87
C SER A 159 5.66 0.74 -0.08
N LEU A 160 5.52 0.98 -1.38
CA LEU A 160 5.74 -0.04 -2.39
C LEU A 160 7.24 -0.42 -2.52
N PHE A 161 8.15 0.54 -2.36
CA PHE A 161 9.58 0.27 -2.23
C PHE A 161 9.85 -0.70 -1.07
N PHE A 162 9.27 -0.45 0.11
CA PHE A 162 9.34 -1.39 1.23
C PHE A 162 8.64 -2.72 0.94
N GLU A 163 7.51 -2.73 0.24
CA GLU A 163 6.84 -3.99 -0.15
C GLU A 163 7.76 -4.86 -1.04
N TYR A 164 8.52 -4.26 -1.97
CA TYR A 164 9.51 -5.00 -2.74
C TYR A 164 10.61 -5.59 -1.86
N ILE A 165 11.12 -4.83 -0.88
CA ILE A 165 12.06 -5.34 0.11
C ILE A 165 11.46 -6.53 0.87
N GLY A 166 10.22 -6.43 1.34
CA GLY A 166 9.50 -7.52 2.01
C GLY A 166 9.39 -8.77 1.14
N ASN A 167 9.07 -8.63 -0.14
CA ASN A 167 9.00 -9.75 -1.08
C ASN A 167 10.39 -10.40 -1.32
N ILE A 168 11.46 -9.59 -1.39
CA ILE A 168 12.84 -10.10 -1.53
C ILE A 168 13.27 -10.84 -0.25
N LEU A 169 13.02 -10.25 0.92
CA LEU A 169 13.30 -10.90 2.21
C LEU A 169 12.52 -12.22 2.35
N TYR A 170 11.26 -12.23 1.94
CA TYR A 170 10.45 -13.45 1.95
C TYR A 170 11.08 -14.53 1.07
N VAL A 171 11.37 -14.25 -0.18
CA VAL A 171 11.84 -15.29 -1.12
C VAL A 171 13.25 -15.79 -0.82
N LEU A 172 14.11 -14.94 -0.27
CA LEU A 172 15.49 -15.33 0.03
C LEU A 172 15.64 -16.00 1.40
N ILE A 173 14.93 -15.52 2.41
CA ILE A 173 15.17 -15.81 3.82
C ILE A 173 13.93 -16.39 4.50
N ILE A 174 12.85 -15.60 4.62
CA ILE A 174 11.74 -15.85 5.56
C ILE A 174 10.96 -17.11 5.20
N ARG A 175 10.82 -17.45 3.92
CA ARG A 175 10.14 -18.67 3.47
C ARG A 175 10.74 -19.95 4.04
N LYS A 176 12.03 -19.91 4.42
CA LYS A 176 12.76 -21.05 4.99
C LYS A 176 12.54 -21.20 6.50
N PHE A 177 11.95 -20.19 7.16
CA PHE A 177 11.73 -20.25 8.58
C PHE A 177 10.63 -21.24 8.93
N SER A 178 10.83 -22.00 10.01
CA SER A 178 9.74 -22.72 10.65
C SER A 178 8.67 -21.75 11.15
N THR A 179 7.45 -22.23 11.37
CA THR A 179 6.38 -21.38 11.92
C THR A 179 6.76 -20.81 13.29
N LYS A 180 7.51 -21.58 14.12
CA LYS A 180 8.01 -21.10 15.42
C LYS A 180 9.03 -19.96 15.27
N ALA A 181 9.99 -20.12 14.35
CA ALA A 181 10.99 -19.09 14.05
C ALA A 181 10.35 -17.81 13.49
N LEU A 182 9.36 -17.96 12.59
CA LEU A 182 8.59 -16.83 12.09
C LEU A 182 7.80 -16.14 13.21
N GLY A 183 7.19 -16.90 14.12
CA GLY A 183 6.52 -16.36 15.30
C GLY A 183 7.47 -15.56 16.21
N GLY A 184 8.68 -16.06 16.44
CA GLY A 184 9.73 -15.34 17.16
C GLY A 184 10.13 -14.01 16.47
N LEU A 185 10.26 -14.03 15.13
CA LEU A 185 10.52 -12.81 14.35
C LEU A 185 9.37 -11.80 14.48
N VAL A 186 8.11 -12.24 14.42
CA VAL A 186 6.94 -11.37 14.58
C VAL A 186 6.95 -10.71 15.95
N VAL A 187 7.22 -11.47 17.04
CA VAL A 187 7.29 -10.91 18.38
C VAL A 187 8.42 -9.89 18.47
N ALA A 188 9.62 -10.21 18.00
CA ALA A 188 10.76 -9.30 18.05
C ALA A 188 10.50 -8.02 17.24
N ALA A 189 9.94 -8.16 16.03
CA ALA A 189 9.58 -7.01 15.19
C ALA A 189 8.46 -6.16 15.82
N GLY A 190 7.47 -6.80 16.45
CA GLY A 190 6.39 -6.10 17.17
C GLY A 190 6.91 -5.32 18.37
N CYS A 191 7.82 -5.89 19.15
CA CYS A 191 8.51 -5.18 20.23
C CYS A 191 9.32 -3.98 19.70
N GLY A 192 10.06 -4.18 18.61
CA GLY A 192 10.81 -3.09 17.96
C GLY A 192 9.91 -1.95 17.48
N LEU A 193 8.79 -2.29 16.83
CA LEU A 193 7.79 -1.32 16.39
C LEU A 193 7.17 -0.56 17.57
N ALA A 194 6.79 -1.26 18.64
CA ALA A 194 6.22 -0.66 19.85
C ALA A 194 7.21 0.29 20.54
N ILE A 195 8.46 -0.12 20.68
CA ILE A 195 9.53 0.71 21.25
C ILE A 195 9.72 1.98 20.42
N PHE A 196 9.81 1.84 19.10
CA PHE A 196 9.96 2.98 18.21
C PHE A 196 8.76 3.93 18.27
N ALA A 197 7.52 3.38 18.21
CA ALA A 197 6.29 4.15 18.24
C ALA A 197 6.10 4.94 19.54
N ILE A 198 6.34 4.32 20.69
CA ILE A 198 6.02 4.88 22.01
C ILE A 198 7.16 5.77 22.54
N TRP A 199 8.41 5.33 22.37
CA TRP A 199 9.60 5.99 22.93
C TRP A 199 10.55 6.58 21.88
N GLY A 200 10.21 6.44 20.59
CA GLY A 200 10.98 7.02 19.50
C GLY A 200 10.76 8.53 19.36
N PRO A 201 11.51 9.17 18.47
CA PRO A 201 11.54 10.64 18.35
C PRO A 201 10.24 11.27 17.87
N LEU A 202 9.33 10.51 17.25
CA LEU A 202 8.07 11.00 16.68
C LEU A 202 6.89 10.80 17.64
N GLY A 203 6.97 9.81 18.55
CA GLY A 203 5.83 9.40 19.39
C GLY A 203 4.67 8.79 18.59
N ASP A 204 4.95 8.29 17.37
CA ASP A 204 4.06 7.58 16.46
C ASP A 204 4.90 6.88 15.38
N ILE A 205 4.22 6.27 14.37
CA ILE A 205 4.87 5.68 13.19
C ILE A 205 4.52 6.38 11.88
N CYS A 206 4.11 7.67 11.93
CA CYS A 206 3.83 8.46 10.73
C CYS A 206 5.14 8.85 10.01
N ALA A 207 5.84 7.85 9.49
CA ALA A 207 7.15 7.99 8.86
C ALA A 207 7.40 6.84 7.87
N GLY A 208 8.46 6.94 7.09
CA GLY A 208 8.88 5.93 6.11
C GLY A 208 9.05 6.50 4.70
N PHE A 209 8.70 7.75 4.47
CA PHE A 209 8.67 8.38 3.15
C PHE A 209 9.98 9.08 2.73
N SER A 210 10.99 9.11 3.60
CA SER A 210 12.33 9.67 3.35
C SER A 210 13.44 8.65 3.64
N LEU A 211 14.66 8.91 3.16
CA LEU A 211 15.87 8.12 3.42
C LEU A 211 16.65 8.60 4.66
N THR A 212 16.10 9.48 5.48
CA THR A 212 16.75 9.81 6.77
C THR A 212 16.74 8.60 7.71
N GLY A 213 17.66 8.56 8.68
CA GLY A 213 17.78 7.40 9.56
C GLY A 213 16.50 7.07 10.32
N THR A 214 15.80 8.06 10.86
CA THR A 214 14.52 7.88 11.56
C THR A 214 13.42 7.36 10.64
N GLU A 215 13.26 7.97 9.46
CA GLU A 215 12.24 7.60 8.48
C GLU A 215 12.47 6.18 7.95
N PHE A 216 13.71 5.87 7.55
CA PHE A 216 14.05 4.55 7.05
C PHE A 216 13.88 3.45 8.11
N THR A 217 14.21 3.76 9.37
CA THR A 217 13.99 2.84 10.49
C THR A 217 12.50 2.59 10.71
N ALA A 218 11.68 3.65 10.72
CA ALA A 218 10.24 3.51 10.85
C ALA A 218 9.66 2.65 9.73
N GLY A 219 9.94 2.97 8.46
CA GLY A 219 9.46 2.20 7.31
C GLY A 219 9.89 0.74 7.37
N SER A 220 11.12 0.47 7.81
CA SER A 220 11.64 -0.90 7.98
C SER A 220 10.92 -1.68 9.08
N LEU A 221 10.66 -1.07 10.25
CA LEU A 221 9.94 -1.71 11.35
C LEU A 221 8.48 -1.96 11.00
N ARG A 222 7.82 -0.99 10.37
CA ARG A 222 6.44 -1.11 9.87
C ARG A 222 6.30 -2.28 8.90
N LEU A 223 7.19 -2.36 7.88
CA LEU A 223 7.24 -3.48 6.96
C LEU A 223 7.50 -4.79 7.70
N LEU A 224 8.58 -4.84 8.49
CA LEU A 224 9.06 -6.09 9.09
C LEU A 224 7.98 -6.70 9.99
N PHE A 225 7.36 -5.90 10.86
CA PHE A 225 6.27 -6.39 11.70
C PHE A 225 5.05 -6.78 10.88
N SER A 226 4.46 -5.84 10.15
CA SER A 226 3.15 -6.05 9.53
C SER A 226 3.18 -7.14 8.45
N PHE A 227 4.23 -7.17 7.62
CA PHE A 227 4.38 -8.19 6.59
C PHE A 227 4.62 -9.59 7.18
N THR A 228 5.51 -9.69 8.19
CA THR A 228 5.79 -11.01 8.81
C THR A 228 4.61 -11.51 9.67
N ALA A 229 3.87 -10.62 10.32
CA ALA A 229 2.62 -10.97 11.01
C ALA A 229 1.57 -11.51 10.03
N GLY A 230 1.42 -10.88 8.86
CA GLY A 230 0.56 -11.40 7.79
C GLY A 230 0.99 -12.78 7.32
N LEU A 231 2.28 -12.99 7.06
CA LEU A 231 2.85 -14.30 6.72
C LEU A 231 2.58 -15.35 7.81
N PHE A 232 2.80 -14.99 9.07
CA PHE A 232 2.55 -15.88 10.20
C PHE A 232 1.08 -16.28 10.27
N LEU A 233 0.16 -15.31 10.15
CA LEU A 233 -1.28 -15.57 10.13
C LEU A 233 -1.65 -16.53 9.01
N SER A 234 -1.08 -16.39 7.80
CA SER A 234 -1.37 -17.30 6.68
C SER A 234 -1.01 -18.75 6.97
N ARG A 235 -0.03 -19.00 7.86
CA ARG A 235 0.42 -20.35 8.25
C ARG A 235 -0.39 -20.98 9.38
N VAL A 236 -0.84 -20.16 10.34
CA VAL A 236 -1.48 -20.68 11.56
C VAL A 236 -2.99 -20.57 11.53
N PHE A 237 -3.52 -19.65 10.74
CA PHE A 237 -4.94 -19.35 10.74
C PHE A 237 -5.73 -20.35 9.88
N LYS A 238 -6.85 -20.84 10.42
CA LYS A 238 -7.84 -21.61 9.69
C LYS A 238 -9.13 -20.81 9.58
N PRO A 239 -9.60 -20.52 8.35
CA PRO A 239 -10.83 -19.74 8.17
C PRO A 239 -12.04 -20.44 8.77
N PHE A 240 -12.88 -19.66 9.44
CA PHE A 240 -14.23 -20.04 9.85
C PHE A 240 -15.23 -19.14 9.12
N ARG A 241 -16.54 -19.43 9.14
CA ARG A 241 -17.50 -18.72 8.29
C ARG A 241 -18.36 -17.76 9.12
N ILE A 242 -18.18 -16.44 8.90
CA ILE A 242 -18.98 -15.38 9.54
C ILE A 242 -19.70 -14.56 8.48
N LYS A 243 -21.00 -14.29 8.68
CA LYS A 243 -21.79 -13.39 7.84
C LYS A 243 -21.64 -11.93 8.32
N GLY A 244 -21.78 -10.95 7.43
CA GLY A 244 -21.80 -9.52 7.76
C GLY A 244 -20.45 -8.88 8.11
N VAL A 245 -19.37 -9.65 8.16
CA VAL A 245 -18.03 -9.21 8.58
C VAL A 245 -17.50 -8.03 7.77
N PHE A 246 -17.79 -7.97 6.47
CA PHE A 246 -17.33 -6.86 5.62
C PHE A 246 -17.71 -5.50 6.19
N TRP A 247 -18.97 -5.31 6.57
CA TRP A 247 -19.47 -4.03 7.07
C TRP A 247 -18.87 -3.67 8.41
N ILE A 248 -18.84 -4.65 9.34
CA ILE A 248 -18.28 -4.45 10.69
C ILE A 248 -16.79 -4.08 10.58
N CYS A 249 -16.01 -4.87 9.83
CA CYS A 249 -14.57 -4.59 9.65
C CYS A 249 -14.32 -3.28 8.92
N SER A 250 -15.18 -2.91 7.95
CA SER A 250 -15.07 -1.62 7.25
C SER A 250 -15.31 -0.44 8.20
N ILE A 251 -16.34 -0.51 9.04
CA ILE A 251 -16.63 0.54 10.04
C ILE A 251 -15.46 0.66 11.02
N ILE A 252 -14.99 -0.45 11.58
CA ILE A 252 -13.85 -0.45 12.51
C ILE A 252 -12.62 0.16 11.83
N LEU A 253 -12.28 -0.29 10.62
CA LEU A 253 -11.11 0.18 9.89
C LEU A 253 -11.18 1.70 9.62
N VAL A 254 -12.30 2.19 9.07
CA VAL A 254 -12.48 3.61 8.80
C VAL A 254 -12.43 4.43 10.09
N SER A 255 -13.10 3.97 11.16
CA SER A 255 -13.08 4.67 12.46
C SER A 255 -11.67 4.79 13.02
N LEU A 256 -10.88 3.72 12.96
CA LEU A 256 -9.50 3.73 13.46
C LEU A 256 -8.60 4.67 12.64
N LEU A 257 -8.74 4.66 11.32
CA LEU A 257 -7.94 5.50 10.45
C LEU A 257 -8.34 6.98 10.52
N ALA A 258 -9.58 7.27 10.91
CA ALA A 258 -10.13 8.63 10.97
C ALA A 258 -9.93 9.33 12.33
N ILE A 259 -9.52 8.63 13.36
CA ILE A 259 -9.33 9.21 14.70
C ILE A 259 -8.32 10.37 14.62
N PRO A 260 -8.64 11.54 15.21
CA PRO A 260 -7.69 12.63 15.35
C PRO A 260 -6.57 12.26 16.33
N ARG A 261 -5.49 13.04 16.34
CA ARG A 261 -4.36 12.82 17.25
C ARG A 261 -4.78 12.92 18.70
N ILE A 262 -4.21 12.08 19.55
CA ILE A 262 -4.56 11.93 20.98
C ILE A 262 -3.43 12.54 21.81
N GLY A 263 -3.75 13.19 22.94
CA GLY A 263 -2.77 13.65 23.94
C GLY A 263 -2.05 14.96 23.61
N GLY A 264 -2.31 15.56 22.44
CA GLY A 264 -1.67 16.83 22.03
C GLY A 264 -0.13 16.72 21.92
N ALA A 265 0.56 17.87 21.97
CA ALA A 265 2.01 17.93 21.83
C ALA A 265 2.78 17.40 23.07
N GLU A 266 2.14 17.39 24.24
CA GLU A 266 2.78 17.00 25.51
C GLU A 266 2.82 15.48 25.71
N HIS A 267 1.91 14.74 25.07
CA HIS A 267 1.75 13.30 25.25
C HIS A 267 1.85 12.54 23.92
N LEU A 268 2.89 12.80 23.14
CA LEU A 268 3.11 12.17 21.82
C LEU A 268 3.05 10.64 21.89
N TRP A 269 3.59 10.04 22.94
CA TRP A 269 3.61 8.59 23.17
C TRP A 269 2.23 7.92 23.13
N MET A 270 1.15 8.68 23.41
CA MET A 270 -0.23 8.14 23.35
C MET A 270 -0.61 7.70 21.94
N ASN A 271 -0.11 8.40 20.92
CA ASN A 271 -0.34 8.02 19.53
C ASN A 271 0.50 6.79 19.17
N GLY A 272 1.75 6.71 19.65
CA GLY A 272 2.57 5.52 19.49
C GLY A 272 1.97 4.28 20.14
N LEU A 273 1.34 4.42 21.31
CA LEU A 273 0.56 3.34 21.94
C LEU A 273 -0.65 2.97 21.07
N TYR A 274 -1.39 3.96 20.57
CA TYR A 274 -2.53 3.75 19.69
C TYR A 274 -2.11 3.00 18.42
N ASP A 275 -1.06 3.45 17.74
CA ASP A 275 -0.50 2.82 16.55
C ASP A 275 -0.08 1.38 16.81
N THR A 276 0.61 1.16 17.93
CA THR A 276 1.03 -0.18 18.35
C THR A 276 -0.18 -1.10 18.54
N LEU A 277 -1.22 -0.64 19.23
CA LEU A 277 -2.44 -1.44 19.45
C LEU A 277 -3.16 -1.73 18.14
N CYS A 278 -3.26 -0.76 17.24
CA CYS A 278 -3.81 -0.96 15.91
C CYS A 278 -3.04 -2.03 15.12
N CYS A 279 -1.72 -1.90 15.04
CA CYS A 279 -0.87 -2.80 14.27
C CYS A 279 -0.81 -4.20 14.88
N VAL A 280 -0.62 -4.31 16.22
CA VAL A 280 -0.32 -5.60 16.86
C VAL A 280 -1.58 -6.39 17.19
N LEU A 281 -2.70 -5.73 17.47
CA LEU A 281 -3.94 -6.40 17.88
C LEU A 281 -5.06 -6.27 16.85
N VAL A 282 -5.37 -5.04 16.41
CA VAL A 282 -6.59 -4.83 15.64
C VAL A 282 -6.44 -5.26 14.18
N PHE A 283 -5.35 -4.93 13.50
CA PHE A 283 -5.16 -5.34 12.11
C PHE A 283 -5.04 -6.86 11.94
N PRO A 284 -4.31 -7.62 12.78
CA PRO A 284 -4.37 -9.08 12.75
C PRO A 284 -5.80 -9.62 12.91
N LEU A 285 -6.59 -9.05 13.83
CA LEU A 285 -7.99 -9.44 14.02
C LEU A 285 -8.83 -9.14 12.77
N LEU A 286 -8.67 -7.96 12.15
CA LEU A 286 -9.38 -7.62 10.92
C LEU A 286 -9.00 -8.55 9.76
N VAL A 287 -7.73 -8.96 9.65
CA VAL A 287 -7.29 -9.95 8.65
C VAL A 287 -7.94 -11.31 8.91
N VAL A 288 -7.94 -11.78 10.15
CA VAL A 288 -8.58 -13.05 10.57
C VAL A 288 -10.08 -13.05 10.29
N LEU A 289 -10.78 -11.99 10.70
CA LEU A 289 -12.22 -11.82 10.47
C LEU A 289 -12.53 -11.71 8.97
N GLY A 290 -11.77 -10.90 8.24
CA GLY A 290 -11.94 -10.71 6.81
C GLY A 290 -11.72 -11.99 6.01
N ALA A 291 -10.69 -12.79 6.38
CA ALA A 291 -10.44 -14.10 5.78
C ALA A 291 -11.53 -15.12 6.08
N SER A 292 -12.29 -14.95 7.18
CA SER A 292 -13.42 -15.79 7.58
C SER A 292 -14.77 -15.28 7.04
N GLY A 293 -14.77 -14.11 6.41
CA GLY A 293 -15.99 -13.44 5.98
C GLY A 293 -16.72 -14.15 4.84
N LYS A 294 -18.03 -14.39 5.03
CA LYS A 294 -18.93 -14.83 3.96
C LYS A 294 -19.82 -13.65 3.53
N GLY A 295 -19.59 -13.13 2.32
CA GLY A 295 -20.41 -12.08 1.74
C GLY A 295 -21.69 -12.58 1.08
N SER A 296 -22.71 -11.73 1.05
CA SER A 296 -23.85 -11.88 0.12
C SER A 296 -23.41 -11.66 -1.33
N SER A 297 -24.26 -11.92 -2.30
CA SER A 297 -23.97 -11.63 -3.72
C SER A 297 -23.59 -10.16 -3.93
N PHE A 298 -24.33 -9.22 -3.32
CA PHE A 298 -24.03 -7.79 -3.36
C PHE A 298 -22.67 -7.47 -2.71
N THR A 299 -22.45 -7.94 -1.47
CA THR A 299 -21.18 -7.71 -0.75
C THR A 299 -19.99 -8.26 -1.53
N ASN A 300 -20.11 -9.43 -2.15
CA ASN A 300 -19.03 -10.01 -2.95
C ASN A 300 -18.72 -9.19 -4.22
N LYS A 301 -19.75 -8.67 -4.90
CA LYS A 301 -19.55 -7.77 -6.06
C LYS A 301 -18.89 -6.46 -5.65
N LEU A 302 -19.36 -5.86 -4.54
CA LEU A 302 -18.78 -4.63 -3.99
C LEU A 302 -17.33 -4.84 -3.55
N SER A 303 -17.06 -5.89 -2.78
CA SER A 303 -15.72 -6.25 -2.33
C SER A 303 -14.77 -6.51 -3.50
N LYS A 304 -15.26 -7.19 -4.54
CA LYS A 304 -14.47 -7.38 -5.76
C LYS A 304 -14.15 -6.06 -6.44
N PHE A 305 -15.12 -5.19 -6.64
CA PHE A 305 -14.89 -3.87 -7.25
C PHE A 305 -13.86 -3.07 -6.44
N LEU A 306 -14.08 -2.93 -5.14
CA LEU A 306 -13.19 -2.21 -4.22
C LEU A 306 -11.77 -2.81 -4.23
N GLY A 307 -11.65 -4.12 -4.21
CA GLY A 307 -10.37 -4.83 -4.27
C GLY A 307 -9.64 -4.63 -5.60
N ASP A 308 -10.37 -4.68 -6.71
CA ASP A 308 -9.82 -4.51 -8.05
C ASP A 308 -9.22 -3.09 -8.23
N ILE A 309 -9.92 -2.05 -7.74
CA ILE A 309 -9.45 -0.66 -7.85
C ILE A 309 -8.45 -0.24 -6.78
N SER A 310 -8.32 -0.97 -5.67
CA SER A 310 -7.55 -0.54 -4.49
C SER A 310 -6.10 -0.18 -4.81
N TYR A 311 -5.39 -1.06 -5.52
CA TYR A 311 -4.00 -0.83 -5.89
C TYR A 311 -3.83 0.26 -6.97
N PRO A 312 -4.58 0.26 -8.08
CA PRO A 312 -4.58 1.39 -8.99
C PRO A 312 -4.88 2.74 -8.30
N LEU A 313 -5.89 2.80 -7.43
CA LEU A 313 -6.24 4.01 -6.69
C LEU A 313 -5.07 4.50 -5.83
N TYR A 314 -4.44 3.59 -5.09
CA TYR A 314 -3.28 3.92 -4.27
C TYR A 314 -2.12 4.48 -5.09
N MET A 315 -1.95 4.03 -6.36
CA MET A 315 -0.85 4.47 -7.21
C MET A 315 -1.14 5.75 -8.02
N VAL A 316 -2.41 6.16 -8.17
CA VAL A 316 -2.71 7.31 -9.05
C VAL A 316 -3.29 8.52 -8.31
N HIS A 317 -3.67 8.41 -7.02
CA HIS A 317 -4.36 9.51 -6.33
C HIS A 317 -3.45 10.66 -5.94
N TYR A 318 -2.22 10.38 -5.52
CA TYR A 318 -1.38 11.38 -4.86
C TYR A 318 -0.94 12.54 -5.78
N PRO A 319 -0.68 12.35 -7.09
CA PRO A 319 -0.50 13.48 -7.99
C PRO A 319 -1.67 14.48 -8.01
N PHE A 320 -2.90 14.02 -7.75
CA PHE A 320 -4.07 14.89 -7.62
C PHE A 320 -4.16 15.53 -6.23
N ILE A 321 -3.64 14.88 -5.21
CA ILE A 321 -3.49 15.51 -3.88
C ILE A 321 -2.53 16.69 -3.96
N TYR A 322 -1.41 16.57 -4.66
CA TYR A 322 -0.51 17.71 -4.88
C TYR A 322 -1.19 18.88 -5.62
N LEU A 323 -2.01 18.59 -6.65
CA LEU A 323 -2.81 19.64 -7.33
C LEU A 323 -3.80 20.30 -6.38
N TYR A 324 -4.52 19.52 -5.63
CA TYR A 324 -5.50 20.00 -4.65
C TYR A 324 -4.82 20.85 -3.57
N TYR A 325 -3.73 20.36 -3.02
CA TYR A 325 -2.94 21.07 -2.02
C TYR A 325 -2.48 22.43 -2.55
N ALA A 326 -1.89 22.44 -3.75
CA ALA A 326 -1.42 23.68 -4.38
C ALA A 326 -2.57 24.66 -4.63
N TRP A 327 -3.71 24.19 -5.12
CA TRP A 327 -4.88 25.00 -5.33
C TRP A 327 -5.40 25.61 -4.01
N VAL A 328 -5.54 24.82 -2.96
CA VAL A 328 -5.98 25.30 -1.63
C VAL A 328 -5.02 26.36 -1.08
N LYS A 329 -3.70 26.14 -1.20
CA LYS A 329 -2.69 27.08 -0.68
C LYS A 329 -2.63 28.38 -1.52
N ASN A 330 -2.68 28.28 -2.85
CA ASN A 330 -2.58 29.44 -3.74
C ASN A 330 -3.80 30.36 -3.63
N GLU A 331 -5.00 29.77 -3.51
CA GLU A 331 -6.25 30.52 -3.39
C GLU A 331 -6.63 30.81 -1.92
N ASN A 332 -5.82 30.36 -0.95
CA ASN A 332 -6.05 30.51 0.50
C ASN A 332 -7.47 30.07 0.92
N LEU A 333 -7.90 28.90 0.45
CA LEU A 333 -9.26 28.39 0.64
C LEU A 333 -9.49 27.83 2.03
N SER A 334 -10.69 28.05 2.59
CA SER A 334 -11.17 27.30 3.75
C SER A 334 -11.52 25.86 3.35
N PHE A 335 -11.68 24.99 4.35
CA PHE A 335 -12.10 23.60 4.12
C PHE A 335 -13.44 23.55 3.37
N GLU A 336 -14.41 24.36 3.79
CA GLU A 336 -15.75 24.43 3.20
C GLU A 336 -15.71 24.87 1.74
N GLN A 337 -14.89 25.88 1.42
CA GLN A 337 -14.70 26.38 0.06
C GLN A 337 -14.04 25.34 -0.85
N SER A 338 -13.19 24.49 -0.29
CA SER A 338 -12.44 23.46 -1.03
C SER A 338 -13.21 22.15 -1.25
N LEU A 339 -14.37 21.95 -0.61
CA LEU A 339 -15.17 20.71 -0.69
C LEU A 339 -15.45 20.23 -2.12
N PRO A 340 -15.81 21.11 -3.10
CA PRO A 340 -15.98 20.66 -4.48
C PRO A 340 -14.70 20.06 -5.08
N GLY A 341 -13.54 20.67 -4.80
CA GLY A 341 -12.24 20.15 -5.23
C GLY A 341 -11.89 18.83 -4.55
N ALA A 342 -12.13 18.71 -3.24
CA ALA A 342 -11.97 17.47 -2.49
C ALA A 342 -12.82 16.33 -3.07
N ALA A 343 -14.10 16.59 -3.35
CA ALA A 343 -14.98 15.62 -3.99
C ALA A 343 -14.47 15.24 -5.39
N ALA A 344 -14.01 16.22 -6.18
CA ALA A 344 -13.41 15.97 -7.50
C ALA A 344 -12.17 15.09 -7.43
N VAL A 345 -11.28 15.29 -6.43
CA VAL A 345 -10.11 14.45 -6.21
C VAL A 345 -10.52 13.01 -5.87
N VAL A 346 -11.46 12.81 -4.94
CA VAL A 346 -11.90 11.46 -4.54
C VAL A 346 -12.54 10.73 -5.72
N VAL A 347 -13.55 11.34 -6.35
CA VAL A 347 -14.29 10.73 -7.45
C VAL A 347 -13.39 10.56 -8.68
N GLY A 348 -12.62 11.60 -9.03
CA GLY A 348 -11.71 11.59 -10.17
C GLY A 348 -10.62 10.53 -10.02
N SER A 349 -10.05 10.36 -8.82
CA SER A 349 -9.07 9.30 -8.54
C SER A 349 -9.66 7.91 -8.68
N ILE A 350 -10.92 7.69 -8.24
CA ILE A 350 -11.62 6.39 -8.40
C ILE A 350 -11.86 6.10 -9.89
N VAL A 351 -12.35 7.08 -10.64
CA VAL A 351 -12.61 6.95 -12.09
C VAL A 351 -11.31 6.67 -12.84
N LEU A 352 -10.25 7.43 -12.53
CA LEU A 352 -8.94 7.21 -13.14
C LEU A 352 -8.36 5.85 -12.77
N ALA A 353 -8.45 5.44 -11.51
CA ALA A 353 -7.98 4.13 -11.06
C ALA A 353 -8.69 2.99 -11.80
N TYR A 354 -9.99 3.10 -11.99
CA TYR A 354 -10.76 2.11 -12.77
C TYR A 354 -10.36 2.12 -14.25
N SER A 355 -10.15 3.30 -14.83
CA SER A 355 -9.68 3.46 -16.21
C SER A 355 -8.29 2.85 -16.41
N CYS A 356 -7.34 3.19 -15.53
CA CYS A 356 -5.99 2.60 -15.52
C CYS A 356 -6.03 1.08 -15.36
N LEU A 357 -6.89 0.58 -14.47
CA LEU A 357 -7.08 -0.87 -14.28
C LEU A 357 -7.49 -1.56 -15.58
N LYS A 358 -8.52 -1.02 -16.26
CA LYS A 358 -9.12 -1.66 -17.45
C LYS A 358 -8.30 -1.47 -18.71
N LEU A 359 -7.80 -0.26 -18.94
CA LEU A 359 -7.16 0.11 -20.20
C LEU A 359 -5.66 -0.19 -20.20
N TYR A 360 -5.03 -0.25 -19.03
CA TYR A 360 -3.58 -0.41 -18.93
C TYR A 360 -3.16 -1.62 -18.07
N ASP A 361 -3.50 -1.67 -16.78
CA ASP A 361 -2.95 -2.67 -15.85
C ASP A 361 -3.30 -4.11 -16.27
N ILE A 362 -4.58 -4.40 -16.50
CA ILE A 362 -5.02 -5.75 -16.90
C ILE A 362 -4.39 -6.17 -18.24
N PRO A 363 -4.44 -5.36 -19.33
CA PRO A 363 -3.80 -5.72 -20.60
C PRO A 363 -2.29 -5.94 -20.48
N VAL A 364 -1.58 -5.03 -19.81
CA VAL A 364 -0.12 -5.12 -19.64
C VAL A 364 0.26 -6.36 -18.84
N ARG A 365 -0.40 -6.61 -17.72
CA ARG A 365 -0.14 -7.82 -16.91
C ARG A 365 -0.43 -9.10 -17.68
N LYS A 366 -1.50 -9.13 -18.47
CA LYS A 366 -1.82 -10.27 -19.34
C LYS A 366 -0.69 -10.51 -20.35
N TYR A 367 -0.25 -9.45 -21.04
CA TYR A 367 0.86 -9.53 -22.00
C TYR A 367 2.15 -10.03 -21.34
N LEU A 368 2.56 -9.40 -20.24
CA LEU A 368 3.79 -9.78 -19.52
C LEU A 368 3.73 -11.22 -18.98
N THR A 369 2.58 -11.65 -18.47
CA THR A 369 2.37 -13.03 -18.00
C THR A 369 2.54 -14.00 -19.15
N GLN A 370 1.97 -13.71 -20.33
CA GLN A 370 2.11 -14.56 -21.51
C GLN A 370 3.55 -14.62 -22.00
N ARG A 371 4.27 -13.49 -21.93
CA ARG A 371 5.65 -13.40 -22.43
C ARG A 371 6.67 -14.04 -21.51
N PHE A 372 6.54 -13.90 -20.19
CA PHE A 372 7.59 -14.22 -19.23
C PHE A 372 7.29 -15.39 -18.27
N LEU A 373 6.00 -15.79 -18.14
CA LEU A 373 5.58 -16.83 -17.21
C LEU A 373 5.00 -18.07 -17.90
N LYS A 374 4.51 -17.97 -19.15
CA LYS A 374 4.16 -19.18 -19.91
C LYS A 374 5.46 -19.84 -20.34
N SER A 375 5.67 -21.07 -19.91
CA SER A 375 6.68 -21.95 -20.50
C SER A 375 6.46 -21.98 -22.02
N LYS A 376 7.50 -21.72 -22.81
CA LYS A 376 7.52 -22.17 -24.19
C LYS A 376 7.32 -23.67 -24.12
N GLY A 377 6.16 -24.16 -24.55
CA GLY A 377 5.94 -25.58 -24.71
C GLY A 377 7.17 -26.12 -25.41
N LYS A 378 7.82 -27.15 -24.84
CA LYS A 378 8.80 -27.91 -25.55
C LYS A 378 8.15 -28.30 -26.86
N ASN A 379 8.61 -27.70 -27.97
CA ASN A 379 8.49 -28.35 -29.27
C ASN A 379 9.29 -29.62 -29.16
N SER A 380 8.65 -30.72 -28.77
CA SER A 380 9.13 -32.06 -29.03
C SER A 380 8.68 -32.40 -30.43
N ASN A 381 9.61 -32.21 -31.36
CA ASN A 381 9.55 -33.03 -32.58
C ASN A 381 9.67 -34.50 -32.23
#